data_26bca8cfcf42c2d0711a927fcad9047a
#
_entry.id   26bca8cfcf42c2d0711a927fcad9047a
#
_cell.length_a   1.000
_cell.length_b   1.000
_cell.length_c   1.000
_cell.angle_alpha   90.00
_cell.angle_beta   90.00
_cell.angle_gamma   90.00
#
_symmetry.space_group_name_H-M   'P 1'
#
loop_
_entity.id
_entity.type
_entity.pdbx_description
1 polymer ?
#
loop_
_entity_poly.entity_id
_entity_poly.type
_entity_poly.pdbx_seq_one_letter_code
_entity_poly.pdbx_strand_id
1 'polypeptide(L)'
;MDPALNPALADARFCPRCGRPAEIDFPRRIVCPHCGYAAYYNPKPVAAAIPIDARGRLILLRRGFDPGGGLWTFPGGFVDLGESVPDAARRETDEELGLDIALDGLVGVYSRPEDRVVLIVYRARALGEPGTSPEAPEVRAFAPEDIPWDELAFWSTVQALRDLLAATG
;
A
#
# COMPACT_ATOMS: atom_id res chain seq x y z
N MET A 1 8.36 -4.63 -25.37
CA MET A 1 8.10 -4.75 -23.92
C MET A 1 7.90 -3.33 -23.37
N ASP A 2 6.86 -3.12 -22.60
CA ASP A 2 6.54 -1.80 -22.05
C ASP A 2 7.58 -1.38 -20.99
N PRO A 3 8.39 -0.32 -21.24
CA PRO A 3 9.38 0.16 -20.26
C PRO A 3 8.78 0.66 -18.96
N ALA A 4 7.49 1.05 -18.96
CA ALA A 4 6.78 1.48 -17.77
C ALA A 4 6.60 0.35 -16.74
N LEU A 5 6.69 -0.93 -17.16
CA LEU A 5 6.55 -2.07 -16.26
C LEU A 5 7.67 -2.12 -15.21
N ASN A 6 8.91 -1.78 -15.60
CA ASN A 6 10.03 -1.65 -14.68
C ASN A 6 10.99 -0.54 -15.11
N PRO A 7 10.69 0.73 -14.78
CA PRO A 7 11.54 1.86 -15.16
C PRO A 7 12.99 1.75 -14.67
N ALA A 8 13.20 1.10 -13.52
CA ALA A 8 14.55 0.92 -12.97
C ALA A 8 15.47 0.02 -13.83
N LEU A 9 14.87 -0.88 -14.62
CA LEU A 9 15.62 -1.75 -15.53
C LEU A 9 15.55 -1.33 -17.00
N ALA A 10 14.61 -0.48 -17.40
CA ALA A 10 14.37 -0.14 -18.80
C ALA A 10 15.63 0.37 -19.51
N ASP A 11 16.40 1.23 -18.85
CA ASP A 11 17.64 1.83 -19.37
C ASP A 11 18.91 1.32 -18.67
N ALA A 12 18.80 0.33 -17.79
CA ALA A 12 19.96 -0.23 -17.12
C ALA A 12 20.92 -0.91 -18.11
N ARG A 13 22.20 -0.67 -17.94
CA ARG A 13 23.28 -1.27 -18.78
C ARG A 13 24.45 -1.74 -17.93
N PHE A 14 24.59 -1.19 -16.73
CA PHE A 14 25.74 -1.37 -15.87
C PHE A 14 25.35 -1.90 -14.49
N CYS A 15 26.23 -2.68 -13.89
CA CYS A 15 26.05 -3.19 -12.54
C CYS A 15 26.13 -2.06 -11.52
N PRO A 16 25.14 -1.88 -10.63
CA PRO A 16 25.15 -0.84 -9.63
C PRO A 16 26.21 -1.06 -8.54
N ARG A 17 26.77 -2.28 -8.43
CA ARG A 17 27.79 -2.62 -7.46
C ARG A 17 29.22 -2.34 -7.94
N CYS A 18 29.56 -2.66 -9.20
CA CYS A 18 30.95 -2.58 -9.69
C CYS A 18 31.11 -1.72 -10.95
N GLY A 19 30.06 -1.13 -11.49
CA GLY A 19 30.07 -0.24 -12.67
C GLY A 19 30.35 -0.94 -14.00
N ARG A 20 30.54 -2.26 -14.04
CA ARG A 20 30.79 -3.00 -15.29
C ARG A 20 29.47 -3.34 -15.99
N PRO A 21 29.49 -3.64 -17.31
CA PRO A 21 28.29 -4.10 -18.03
C PRO A 21 27.63 -5.28 -17.32
N ALA A 22 26.30 -5.25 -17.28
CA ALA A 22 25.48 -6.28 -16.65
C ALA A 22 24.47 -6.86 -17.64
N GLU A 23 24.01 -8.07 -17.36
CA GLU A 23 22.94 -8.75 -18.11
C GLU A 23 21.58 -8.34 -17.52
N ILE A 24 20.68 -7.91 -18.41
CA ILE A 24 19.34 -7.48 -18.04
C ILE A 24 18.31 -8.48 -18.57
N ASP A 25 17.63 -9.16 -17.67
CA ASP A 25 16.46 -9.99 -17.97
C ASP A 25 15.20 -9.19 -17.61
N PHE A 26 14.80 -8.33 -18.53
CA PHE A 26 13.66 -7.43 -18.34
C PHE A 26 12.32 -8.20 -18.32
N PRO A 27 11.39 -7.90 -17.41
CA PRO A 27 11.44 -6.83 -16.39
C PRO A 27 11.94 -7.30 -15.02
N ARG A 28 12.51 -8.50 -14.92
CA ARG A 28 12.65 -9.26 -13.67
C ARG A 28 13.93 -9.05 -12.90
N ARG A 29 15.09 -8.93 -13.58
CA ARG A 29 16.36 -8.93 -12.85
C ARG A 29 17.52 -8.31 -13.62
N ILE A 30 18.54 -7.92 -12.86
CA ILE A 30 19.88 -7.59 -13.32
C ILE A 30 20.88 -8.57 -12.72
N VAL A 31 21.80 -9.09 -13.53
CA VAL A 31 22.86 -9.99 -13.09
C VAL A 31 24.19 -9.48 -13.63
N CYS A 32 25.22 -9.43 -12.78
CA CYS A 32 26.56 -9.04 -13.19
C CYS A 32 27.48 -10.27 -13.27
N PRO A 33 27.98 -10.64 -14.46
CA PRO A 33 28.90 -11.77 -14.61
C PRO A 33 30.27 -11.52 -14.02
N HIS A 34 30.63 -10.25 -13.72
CA HIS A 34 31.95 -9.90 -13.20
C HIS A 34 32.06 -9.98 -11.68
N CYS A 35 31.04 -9.56 -10.92
CA CYS A 35 31.11 -9.51 -9.46
C CYS A 35 30.04 -10.39 -8.77
N GLY A 36 29.24 -11.12 -9.53
CA GLY A 36 28.20 -11.99 -9.00
C GLY A 36 27.00 -11.27 -8.41
N TYR A 37 26.91 -9.92 -8.58
CA TYR A 37 25.74 -9.17 -8.11
C TYR A 37 24.50 -9.62 -8.89
N ALA A 38 23.41 -9.88 -8.16
CA ALA A 38 22.09 -10.13 -8.73
C ALA A 38 21.03 -9.37 -7.93
N ALA A 39 20.13 -8.70 -8.63
CA ALA A 39 18.95 -8.08 -8.02
C ALA A 39 17.70 -8.49 -8.81
N TYR A 40 16.68 -8.86 -8.05
CA TYR A 40 15.36 -9.23 -8.57
C TYR A 40 14.38 -8.11 -8.31
N TYR A 41 13.53 -7.85 -9.26
CA TYR A 41 12.48 -6.83 -9.17
C TYR A 41 11.12 -7.51 -9.20
N ASN A 42 10.42 -7.39 -8.10
CA ASN A 42 9.09 -7.95 -7.90
C ASN A 42 8.12 -6.83 -7.53
N PRO A 43 6.80 -7.04 -7.66
CA PRO A 43 5.83 -6.13 -7.08
C PRO A 43 6.12 -5.94 -5.58
N LYS A 44 6.07 -4.70 -5.12
CA LYS A 44 6.33 -4.39 -3.71
C LYS A 44 5.11 -4.74 -2.85
N PRO A 45 5.28 -5.39 -1.68
CA PRO A 45 4.20 -5.55 -0.74
C PRO A 45 3.83 -4.20 -0.11
N VAL A 46 2.53 -3.94 -0.05
CA VAL A 46 1.93 -2.80 0.65
C VAL A 46 0.98 -3.37 1.69
N ALA A 47 1.14 -2.95 2.93
CA ALA A 47 0.26 -3.33 4.04
C ALA A 47 -0.66 -2.17 4.39
N ALA A 48 -1.93 -2.45 4.60
CA ALA A 48 -2.94 -1.47 4.94
C ALA A 48 -3.94 -2.02 5.95
N ALA A 49 -4.57 -1.12 6.68
CA ALA A 49 -5.67 -1.45 7.56
C ALA A 49 -6.89 -0.59 7.26
N ILE A 50 -8.09 -1.14 7.47
CA ILE A 50 -9.34 -0.38 7.53
C ILE A 50 -9.73 -0.31 8.99
N PRO A 51 -9.39 0.79 9.71
CA PRO A 51 -9.75 0.94 11.10
C PRO A 51 -11.26 1.20 11.23
N ILE A 52 -11.88 0.53 12.19
CA ILE A 52 -13.30 0.66 12.49
C ILE A 52 -13.42 1.19 13.93
N ASP A 53 -14.17 2.28 14.12
CA ASP A 53 -14.40 2.86 15.43
C ASP A 53 -15.44 2.07 16.26
N ALA A 54 -15.64 2.47 17.52
CA ALA A 54 -16.58 1.83 18.43
C ALA A 54 -18.06 1.94 17.99
N ARG A 55 -18.35 2.80 17.02
CA ARG A 55 -19.70 2.97 16.43
C ARG A 55 -19.88 2.20 15.12
N GLY A 56 -18.86 1.43 14.70
CA GLY A 56 -18.88 0.68 13.45
C GLY A 56 -18.59 1.51 12.19
N ARG A 57 -18.07 2.74 12.33
CA ARG A 57 -17.72 3.60 11.20
C ARG A 57 -16.30 3.32 10.73
N LEU A 58 -16.08 3.38 9.43
CA LEU A 58 -14.79 3.18 8.80
C LEU A 58 -13.99 4.48 8.80
N ILE A 59 -12.76 4.45 9.33
CA ILE A 59 -11.87 5.61 9.37
C ILE A 59 -11.08 5.65 8.07
N LEU A 60 -11.28 6.71 7.30
CA LEU A 60 -10.55 6.99 6.07
C LEU A 60 -9.77 8.30 6.22
N LEU A 61 -8.68 8.41 5.48
CA LEU A 61 -7.86 9.60 5.35
C LEU A 61 -7.97 10.18 3.93
N ARG A 62 -7.82 11.49 3.81
CA ARG A 62 -7.65 12.17 2.54
C ARG A 62 -6.15 12.29 2.27
N ARG A 63 -5.69 11.79 1.12
CA ARG A 63 -4.26 11.76 0.78
C ARG A 63 -3.69 13.16 0.59
N GLY A 64 -2.56 13.45 1.24
CA GLY A 64 -1.84 14.72 1.11
C GLY A 64 -1.01 14.83 -0.17
N PHE A 65 -0.61 13.70 -0.80
CA PHE A 65 0.31 13.65 -1.93
C PHE A 65 -0.16 12.71 -3.04
N ASP A 66 0.35 12.93 -4.25
CA ASP A 66 0.17 12.00 -5.37
C ASP A 66 0.95 10.68 -5.19
N PRO A 67 0.45 9.59 -5.76
CA PRO A 67 -0.77 9.46 -6.57
C PRO A 67 -2.04 9.54 -5.71
N GLY A 68 -3.09 10.15 -6.27
CA GLY A 68 -4.41 10.24 -5.62
C GLY A 68 -4.52 11.32 -4.56
N GLY A 69 -3.68 12.37 -4.61
CA GLY A 69 -3.77 13.53 -3.72
C GLY A 69 -5.15 14.15 -3.70
N GLY A 70 -5.68 14.46 -2.50
CA GLY A 70 -7.03 14.98 -2.30
C GLY A 70 -8.16 13.94 -2.31
N LEU A 71 -7.87 12.66 -2.59
CA LEU A 71 -8.86 11.57 -2.59
C LEU A 71 -8.78 10.74 -1.30
N TRP A 72 -9.86 10.01 -1.01
CA TRP A 72 -9.97 9.20 0.20
C TRP A 72 -9.41 7.79 0.04
N THR A 73 -8.75 7.31 1.10
CA THR A 73 -8.31 5.93 1.24
C THR A 73 -8.23 5.55 2.72
N PHE A 74 -7.91 4.31 3.00
CA PHE A 74 -7.52 3.85 4.34
C PHE A 74 -5.99 3.94 4.49
N PRO A 75 -5.43 3.97 5.73
CA PRO A 75 -3.99 4.04 5.98
C PRO A 75 -3.25 2.82 5.46
N GLY A 76 -2.03 3.05 4.96
CA GLY A 76 -1.17 1.97 4.49
C GLY A 76 -0.01 2.40 3.61
N GLY A 77 1.07 1.62 3.66
CA GLY A 77 2.30 1.88 2.92
C GLY A 77 3.13 0.63 2.69
N PHE A 78 4.38 0.83 2.27
CA PHE A 78 5.27 -0.27 1.94
C PHE A 78 5.71 -1.06 3.18
N VAL A 79 5.80 -2.37 3.02
CA VAL A 79 6.40 -3.25 4.04
C VAL A 79 7.92 -3.11 3.96
N ASP A 80 8.55 -2.77 5.08
CA ASP A 80 10.00 -2.62 5.17
C ASP A 80 10.74 -3.94 5.34
N LEU A 81 12.03 -3.96 4.99
CA LEU A 81 12.88 -5.12 5.21
C LEU A 81 13.04 -5.40 6.70
N GLY A 82 12.72 -6.63 7.09
CA GLY A 82 12.78 -7.06 8.49
C GLY A 82 11.47 -6.85 9.27
N GLU A 83 10.44 -6.34 8.60
CA GLU A 83 9.12 -6.11 9.18
C GLU A 83 8.12 -7.18 8.70
N SER A 84 7.17 -7.55 9.55
CA SER A 84 6.04 -8.38 9.14
C SER A 84 4.93 -7.53 8.50
N VAL A 85 4.13 -8.12 7.59
CA VAL A 85 3.01 -7.40 6.97
C VAL A 85 1.99 -6.86 7.99
N PRO A 86 1.62 -7.61 9.07
CA PRO A 86 0.76 -7.07 10.11
C PRO A 86 1.38 -5.91 10.90
N ASP A 87 2.71 -5.93 11.10
CA ASP A 87 3.38 -4.85 11.83
C ASP A 87 3.49 -3.60 10.96
N ALA A 88 3.75 -3.75 9.65
CA ALA A 88 3.70 -2.66 8.69
C ALA A 88 2.31 -1.97 8.69
N ALA A 89 1.22 -2.74 8.69
CA ALA A 89 -0.12 -2.17 8.73
C ALA A 89 -0.39 -1.36 10.00
N ARG A 90 0.16 -1.78 11.16
CA ARG A 90 0.05 -1.01 12.42
C ARG A 90 0.90 0.25 12.37
N ARG A 91 2.17 0.14 11.95
CA ARG A 91 3.11 1.26 11.84
C ARG A 91 2.57 2.34 10.91
N GLU A 92 2.14 1.98 9.69
CA GLU A 92 1.57 2.94 8.73
C GLU A 92 0.32 3.64 9.28
N THR A 93 -0.54 2.90 10.02
CA THR A 93 -1.72 3.52 10.67
C THR A 93 -1.32 4.51 11.77
N ASP A 94 -0.29 4.18 12.56
CA ASP A 94 0.23 5.10 13.57
C ASP A 94 0.91 6.32 12.92
N GLU A 95 1.76 6.13 11.91
CA GLU A 95 2.47 7.21 11.22
C GLU A 95 1.52 8.19 10.51
N GLU A 96 0.50 7.69 9.83
CA GLU A 96 -0.45 8.52 9.10
C GLU A 96 -1.53 9.14 9.98
N LEU A 97 -2.02 8.41 10.99
CA LEU A 97 -3.19 8.81 11.80
C LEU A 97 -2.89 9.02 13.28
N GLY A 98 -1.70 8.69 13.79
CA GLY A 98 -1.43 8.64 15.23
C GLY A 98 -2.38 7.69 15.97
N LEU A 99 -2.80 6.60 15.32
CA LEU A 99 -3.85 5.72 15.79
C LEU A 99 -3.35 4.30 16.02
N ASP A 100 -3.41 3.85 17.26
CA ASP A 100 -3.23 2.44 17.58
C ASP A 100 -4.42 1.60 17.12
N ILE A 101 -4.13 0.41 16.55
CA ILE A 101 -5.14 -0.51 16.05
C ILE A 101 -4.92 -1.96 16.53
N ALA A 102 -6.01 -2.69 16.71
CA ALA A 102 -6.00 -4.14 16.84
C ALA A 102 -6.48 -4.78 15.54
N LEU A 103 -5.58 -5.50 14.85
CA LEU A 103 -5.94 -6.24 13.63
C LEU A 103 -6.92 -7.37 13.96
N ASP A 104 -7.98 -7.50 13.17
CA ASP A 104 -9.12 -8.39 13.42
C ASP A 104 -9.39 -9.36 12.25
N GLY A 105 -8.48 -9.43 11.30
CA GLY A 105 -8.53 -10.36 10.18
C GLY A 105 -8.11 -9.75 8.85
N LEU A 106 -7.84 -10.62 7.89
CA LEU A 106 -7.53 -10.23 6.52
C LEU A 106 -8.83 -9.93 5.77
N VAL A 107 -8.89 -8.76 5.14
CA VAL A 107 -9.97 -8.41 4.19
C VAL A 107 -9.68 -9.04 2.84
N GLY A 108 -8.47 -8.84 2.32
CA GLY A 108 -8.09 -9.40 1.03
C GLY A 108 -6.69 -9.01 0.58
N VAL A 109 -6.32 -9.55 -0.59
CA VAL A 109 -5.09 -9.22 -1.31
C VAL A 109 -5.46 -8.72 -2.68
N TYR A 110 -4.97 -7.54 -3.06
CA TYR A 110 -5.35 -6.81 -4.27
C TYR A 110 -4.13 -6.53 -5.12
N SER A 111 -4.15 -6.99 -6.35
CA SER A 111 -3.09 -6.71 -7.34
C SER A 111 -3.65 -6.79 -8.75
N ARG A 112 -3.03 -6.05 -9.68
CA ARG A 112 -3.28 -6.12 -11.12
C ARG A 112 -1.93 -6.20 -11.84
N PRO A 113 -1.86 -6.77 -13.04
CA PRO A 113 -0.62 -6.88 -13.81
C PRO A 113 0.08 -5.53 -14.05
N GLU A 114 -0.69 -4.45 -14.20
CA GLU A 114 -0.21 -3.08 -14.38
C GLU A 114 0.26 -2.40 -13.09
N ASP A 115 -0.18 -2.90 -11.92
CA ASP A 115 0.25 -2.38 -10.64
C ASP A 115 1.61 -2.98 -10.26
N ARG A 116 2.47 -2.16 -9.71
CA ARG A 116 3.80 -2.59 -9.22
C ARG A 116 3.79 -2.91 -7.74
N VAL A 117 2.60 -3.17 -7.20
CA VAL A 117 2.38 -3.48 -5.78
C VAL A 117 1.44 -4.66 -5.62
N VAL A 118 1.56 -5.31 -4.47
CA VAL A 118 0.59 -6.26 -3.95
C VAL A 118 0.08 -5.68 -2.63
N LEU A 119 -1.16 -5.21 -2.63
CA LEU A 119 -1.79 -4.62 -1.45
C LEU A 119 -2.44 -5.70 -0.59
N ILE A 120 -2.07 -5.75 0.69
CA ILE A 120 -2.62 -6.66 1.70
C ILE A 120 -3.41 -5.80 2.70
N VAL A 121 -4.72 -6.01 2.80
CA VAL A 121 -5.62 -5.17 3.60
C VAL A 121 -6.17 -5.96 4.77
N TYR A 122 -6.02 -5.40 5.97
CA TYR A 122 -6.60 -5.93 7.20
C TYR A 122 -7.82 -5.13 7.64
N ARG A 123 -8.79 -5.81 8.19
CA ARG A 123 -9.78 -5.21 9.09
C ARG A 123 -9.13 -4.95 10.42
N ALA A 124 -9.41 -3.80 11.03
CA ALA A 124 -8.87 -3.44 12.32
C ALA A 124 -9.88 -2.71 13.18
N ARG A 125 -9.77 -2.85 14.49
CA ARG A 125 -10.50 -2.05 15.47
C ARG A 125 -9.61 -0.89 15.90
N ALA A 126 -10.13 0.34 15.84
CA ALA A 126 -9.47 1.52 16.36
C ALA A 126 -9.41 1.46 17.90
N LEU A 127 -8.25 1.79 18.48
CA LEU A 127 -8.01 1.81 19.92
C LEU A 127 -7.94 3.24 20.50
N GLY A 128 -8.31 4.24 19.71
CA GLY A 128 -8.29 5.65 20.09
C GLY A 128 -8.98 6.51 19.03
N GLU A 129 -8.75 7.81 19.10
CA GLU A 129 -9.22 8.78 18.11
C GLU A 129 -8.10 9.10 17.13
N PRO A 130 -8.37 9.12 15.82
CA PRO A 130 -7.36 9.43 14.83
C PRO A 130 -6.99 10.92 14.84
N GLY A 131 -5.71 11.20 14.60
CA GLY A 131 -5.19 12.52 14.31
C GLY A 131 -5.03 12.75 12.80
N THR A 132 -4.39 13.86 12.45
CA THR A 132 -3.99 14.22 11.09
C THR A 132 -2.48 14.31 10.99
N SER A 133 -1.95 14.13 9.77
CA SER A 133 -0.53 14.29 9.45
C SER A 133 -0.38 15.05 8.12
N PRO A 134 0.84 15.43 7.72
CA PRO A 134 1.07 15.97 6.38
C PRO A 134 0.64 15.01 5.24
N GLU A 135 0.68 13.70 5.50
CA GLU A 135 0.24 12.67 4.55
C GLU A 135 -1.27 12.45 4.57
N ALA A 136 -1.90 12.77 5.71
CA ALA A 136 -3.34 12.65 5.96
C ALA A 136 -3.91 13.97 6.53
N PRO A 137 -4.00 15.04 5.72
CA PRO A 137 -4.44 16.36 6.18
C PRO A 137 -5.92 16.40 6.61
N GLU A 138 -6.70 15.42 6.20
CA GLU A 138 -8.09 15.26 6.63
C GLU A 138 -8.36 13.79 6.92
N VAL A 139 -9.02 13.53 8.06
CA VAL A 139 -9.41 12.19 8.50
C VAL A 139 -10.88 12.22 8.91
N ARG A 140 -11.66 11.22 8.49
CA ARG A 140 -13.08 11.09 8.83
C ARG A 140 -13.47 9.65 9.10
N ALA A 141 -14.45 9.48 9.98
CA ALA A 141 -15.15 8.21 10.20
C ALA A 141 -16.47 8.23 9.41
N PHE A 142 -16.62 7.33 8.46
CA PHE A 142 -17.79 7.20 7.59
C PHE A 142 -18.66 6.03 8.02
N ALA A 143 -19.97 6.23 8.12
CA ALA A 143 -20.89 5.11 8.15
C ALA A 143 -20.86 4.40 6.77
N PRO A 144 -21.17 3.10 6.70
CA PRO A 144 -21.13 2.35 5.43
C PRO A 144 -21.90 3.03 4.28
N GLU A 145 -23.05 3.62 4.58
CA GLU A 145 -23.90 4.35 3.64
C GLU A 145 -23.35 5.70 3.18
N ASP A 146 -22.44 6.29 3.96
CA ASP A 146 -21.89 7.63 3.72
C ASP A 146 -20.51 7.61 3.04
N ILE A 147 -20.00 6.42 2.66
CA ILE A 147 -18.70 6.29 1.99
C ILE A 147 -18.71 7.09 0.68
N PRO A 148 -17.73 7.98 0.46
CA PRO A 148 -17.65 8.81 -0.75
C PRO A 148 -17.07 8.03 -1.93
N TRP A 149 -17.85 7.11 -2.50
CA TRP A 149 -17.39 6.14 -3.51
C TRP A 149 -16.74 6.77 -4.74
N ASP A 150 -17.19 7.95 -5.14
CA ASP A 150 -16.67 8.67 -6.31
C ASP A 150 -15.39 9.48 -6.00
N GLU A 151 -15.03 9.60 -4.72
CA GLU A 151 -13.83 10.30 -4.26
C GLU A 151 -12.76 9.33 -3.70
N LEU A 152 -12.87 8.02 -3.96
CA LEU A 152 -11.87 7.05 -3.51
C LEU A 152 -10.65 7.04 -4.42
N ALA A 153 -9.45 6.98 -3.82
CA ALA A 153 -8.18 7.19 -4.51
C ALA A 153 -7.83 6.08 -5.51
N PHE A 154 -8.14 4.81 -5.19
CA PHE A 154 -7.68 3.67 -5.97
C PHE A 154 -8.79 2.64 -6.17
N TRP A 155 -8.70 1.90 -7.28
CA TRP A 155 -9.57 0.75 -7.51
C TRP A 155 -9.52 -0.27 -6.37
N SER A 156 -8.33 -0.47 -5.78
CA SER A 156 -8.12 -1.39 -4.66
C SER A 156 -8.77 -0.91 -3.37
N THR A 157 -8.82 0.42 -3.14
CA THR A 157 -9.59 1.01 -2.05
C THR A 157 -11.08 0.70 -2.20
N VAL A 158 -11.63 0.91 -3.40
CA VAL A 158 -13.04 0.60 -3.70
C VAL A 158 -13.33 -0.88 -3.47
N GLN A 159 -12.46 -1.77 -4.00
CA GLN A 159 -12.68 -3.20 -3.89
C GLN A 159 -12.59 -3.70 -2.44
N ALA A 160 -11.57 -3.26 -1.70
CA ALA A 160 -11.38 -3.68 -0.30
C ALA A 160 -12.54 -3.22 0.61
N LEU A 161 -13.04 -2.00 0.41
CA LEU A 161 -14.21 -1.52 1.16
C LEU A 161 -15.47 -2.34 0.83
N ARG A 162 -15.69 -2.69 -0.43
CA ARG A 162 -16.82 -3.55 -0.84
C ARG A 162 -16.73 -4.95 -0.24
N ASP A 163 -15.53 -5.56 -0.27
CA ASP A 163 -15.31 -6.91 0.26
C ASP A 163 -15.53 -6.92 1.78
N LEU A 164 -15.04 -5.89 2.49
CA LEU A 164 -15.25 -5.74 3.94
C LEU A 164 -16.75 -5.65 4.27
N LEU A 165 -17.49 -4.81 3.56
CA LEU A 165 -18.92 -4.62 3.81
C LEU A 165 -19.74 -5.87 3.48
N ALA A 166 -19.39 -6.59 2.41
CA ALA A 166 -20.04 -7.85 2.06
C ALA A 166 -19.81 -8.96 3.09
N ALA A 167 -18.68 -8.96 3.79
CA ALA A 167 -18.37 -9.95 4.83
C ALA A 167 -19.04 -9.64 6.19
N THR A 168 -19.58 -8.44 6.38
CA THR A 168 -20.19 -7.99 7.63
C THR A 168 -21.73 -7.91 7.59
N GLY A 169 -22.34 -8.08 6.45
CA GLY A 169 -23.80 -8.15 6.22
C GLY A 169 -24.28 -9.59 6.15
#